data_d3b6e2cc0067d0442f557444ca6d3ba2
#
_entry.id   d3b6e2cc0067d0442f557444ca6d3ba2
#
_cell.length_a   1.000
_cell.length_b   1.000
_cell.length_c   1.000
_cell.angle_alpha   90.00
_cell.angle_beta   90.00
_cell.angle_gamma   90.00
#
_symmetry.space_group_name_H-M   'P 1'
#
loop_
_entity.id
_entity.type
_entity.pdbx_description
1 polymer ?
#
loop_
_entity_poly.entity_id
_entity_poly.type
_entity_poly.pdbx_seq_one_letter_code
_entity_poly.pdbx_strand_id
1 'polypeptide(L)'
;MKNILKIVGLFVLMGFSFFYTDKVIEVIREEDSIMIELQSVKDLYEIEAVSASVVSNTIVPGVNGRVVNIDKSYKEMKSIGKFNKNSLVYDVVKPSVSISNNKDKFIIKGNSLKQMVSIVFVLDSDKYLDKVNEISINKDVVLNYFVDYDFLIDNTTKIKEMSNSEFYSYGDNGKYSPDNLLFSNNLLSRISGNEAMYCLNTDMNESMLELCSSNDLYTITPTIVGGENAYSTISKNLESSSIILLNMNKDSVNNLETIIDYIKGKGLKIGGLSQGLTENLSNS
;
A
#
# COMPACT_ATOMS: atom_id res chain seq x y z
N MET A 1 -14.05 55.41 32.76
CA MET A 1 -14.77 55.20 31.47
C MET A 1 -13.97 55.70 30.26
N LYS A 2 -13.45 56.94 30.21
CA LYS A 2 -12.73 57.51 29.06
C LYS A 2 -11.48 56.69 28.59
N ASN A 3 -10.74 56.07 29.53
CA ASN A 3 -9.56 55.26 29.19
C ASN A 3 -9.92 53.84 28.67
N ILE A 4 -11.03 53.28 29.16
CA ILE A 4 -11.53 51.98 28.69
C ILE A 4 -12.00 52.11 27.23
N LEU A 5 -12.70 53.19 26.89
CA LEU A 5 -13.16 53.47 25.51
C LEU A 5 -11.97 53.60 24.54
N LYS A 6 -10.86 54.23 24.98
CA LYS A 6 -9.64 54.35 24.17
C LYS A 6 -8.97 52.98 23.92
N ILE A 7 -8.93 52.11 24.94
CA ILE A 7 -8.36 50.79 24.84
C ILE A 7 -9.21 49.90 23.91
N VAL A 8 -10.53 49.94 24.07
CA VAL A 8 -11.46 49.22 23.16
C VAL A 8 -11.31 49.73 21.70
N GLY A 9 -11.23 51.05 21.51
CA GLY A 9 -11.00 51.63 20.18
C GLY A 9 -9.68 51.16 19.55
N LEU A 10 -8.61 51.02 20.33
CA LEU A 10 -7.32 50.54 19.87
C LEU A 10 -7.40 49.08 19.43
N PHE A 11 -8.07 48.20 20.18
CA PHE A 11 -8.28 46.82 19.80
C PHE A 11 -9.12 46.65 18.54
N VAL A 12 -10.15 47.48 18.37
CA VAL A 12 -10.97 47.50 17.17
C VAL A 12 -10.13 47.91 15.95
N LEU A 13 -9.34 49.00 16.07
CA LEU A 13 -8.42 49.43 15.02
C LEU A 13 -7.36 48.36 14.66
N MET A 14 -6.79 47.71 15.66
CA MET A 14 -5.88 46.58 15.42
C MET A 14 -6.59 45.44 14.67
N GLY A 15 -7.78 45.05 15.08
CA GLY A 15 -8.58 44.02 14.39
C GLY A 15 -8.86 44.36 12.93
N PHE A 16 -9.28 45.59 12.66
CA PHE A 16 -9.48 46.07 11.30
C PHE A 16 -8.18 46.12 10.48
N SER A 17 -7.06 46.52 11.10
CA SER A 17 -5.76 46.54 10.43
C SER A 17 -5.31 45.15 10.01
N PHE A 18 -5.41 44.16 10.89
CA PHE A 18 -5.10 42.78 10.55
C PHE A 18 -6.00 42.23 9.45
N PHE A 19 -7.31 42.44 9.57
CA PHE A 19 -8.27 42.01 8.55
C PHE A 19 -8.00 42.63 7.17
N TYR A 20 -7.66 43.93 7.14
CA TYR A 20 -7.35 44.61 5.89
C TYR A 20 -6.02 44.15 5.30
N THR A 21 -5.02 43.91 6.14
CA THR A 21 -3.72 43.42 5.72
C THR A 21 -3.84 42.03 5.09
N ASP A 22 -4.59 41.11 5.73
CA ASP A 22 -4.81 39.75 5.21
C ASP A 22 -5.51 39.79 3.85
N LYS A 23 -6.53 40.63 3.69
CA LYS A 23 -7.24 40.82 2.42
C LYS A 23 -6.35 41.36 1.30
N VAL A 24 -5.50 42.31 1.60
CA VAL A 24 -4.55 42.92 0.63
C VAL A 24 -3.52 41.85 0.21
N ILE A 25 -3.00 41.07 1.15
CA ILE A 25 -2.05 39.98 0.86
C ILE A 25 -2.72 38.93 -0.03
N GLU A 26 -3.98 38.55 0.24
CA GLU A 26 -4.74 37.61 -0.56
C GLU A 26 -4.88 38.10 -2.01
N VAL A 27 -5.27 39.35 -2.23
CA VAL A 27 -5.39 39.92 -3.58
C VAL A 27 -4.06 39.99 -4.32
N ILE A 28 -2.98 40.45 -3.66
CA ILE A 28 -1.63 40.46 -4.27
C ILE A 28 -1.18 39.07 -4.66
N ARG A 29 -1.54 38.07 -3.85
CA ARG A 29 -1.20 36.68 -4.12
C ARG A 29 -2.00 36.13 -5.31
N GLU A 30 -3.26 36.44 -5.43
CA GLU A 30 -4.12 36.04 -6.56
C GLU A 30 -3.64 36.61 -7.90
N GLU A 31 -3.09 37.83 -7.89
CA GLU A 31 -2.55 38.50 -9.08
C GLU A 31 -1.10 38.08 -9.41
N ASP A 32 -0.46 37.26 -8.55
CA ASP A 32 0.90 36.80 -8.79
C ASP A 32 0.94 35.80 -9.96
N SER A 33 1.86 36.00 -10.89
CA SER A 33 2.00 35.18 -12.08
C SER A 33 2.19 33.68 -11.77
N ILE A 34 2.91 33.35 -10.68
CA ILE A 34 3.08 31.97 -10.22
C ILE A 34 1.75 31.37 -9.75
N MET A 35 0.93 32.15 -9.03
CA MET A 35 -0.38 31.70 -8.57
C MET A 35 -1.34 31.47 -9.74
N ILE A 36 -1.37 32.40 -10.70
CA ILE A 36 -2.20 32.29 -11.90
C ILE A 36 -1.81 31.05 -12.70
N GLU A 37 -0.51 30.84 -12.93
CA GLU A 37 -0.02 29.65 -13.64
C GLU A 37 -0.37 28.37 -12.88
N LEU A 38 -0.11 28.31 -11.57
CA LEU A 38 -0.43 27.17 -10.71
C LEU A 38 -1.92 26.82 -10.76
N GLN A 39 -2.82 27.80 -10.64
CA GLN A 39 -4.25 27.57 -10.73
C GLN A 39 -4.70 27.09 -12.11
N SER A 40 -4.07 27.57 -13.19
CA SER A 40 -4.42 27.20 -14.55
C SER A 40 -4.03 25.75 -14.90
N VAL A 41 -3.00 25.18 -14.24
CA VAL A 41 -2.47 23.85 -14.56
C VAL A 41 -2.72 22.80 -13.50
N LYS A 42 -3.22 23.15 -12.31
CA LYS A 42 -3.37 22.22 -11.17
C LYS A 42 -4.12 20.94 -11.55
N ASP A 43 -5.21 21.05 -12.31
CA ASP A 43 -6.07 19.92 -12.68
C ASP A 43 -5.34 18.88 -13.55
N LEU A 44 -4.23 19.28 -14.22
CA LEU A 44 -3.40 18.36 -15.00
C LEU A 44 -2.55 17.42 -14.12
N TYR A 45 -2.39 17.78 -12.85
CA TYR A 45 -1.56 17.05 -11.90
C TYR A 45 -2.38 16.36 -10.79
N GLU A 46 -3.69 16.63 -10.74
CA GLU A 46 -4.62 16.00 -9.82
C GLU A 46 -5.02 14.61 -10.32
N ILE A 47 -5.31 13.72 -9.38
CA ILE A 47 -5.78 12.35 -9.68
C ILE A 47 -7.00 12.11 -8.80
N GLU A 48 -8.11 11.72 -9.41
CA GLU A 48 -9.30 11.35 -8.67
C GLU A 48 -9.10 10.07 -7.86
N ALA A 49 -9.68 10.04 -6.66
CA ALA A 49 -9.72 8.82 -5.85
C ALA A 49 -10.65 7.78 -6.49
N VAL A 50 -10.20 6.53 -6.56
CA VAL A 50 -11.00 5.40 -7.04
C VAL A 50 -11.42 4.56 -5.84
N SER A 51 -12.72 4.44 -5.60
CA SER A 51 -13.26 3.65 -4.50
C SER A 51 -12.96 2.16 -4.66
N ALA A 52 -12.75 1.47 -3.53
CA ALA A 52 -12.66 0.03 -3.51
C ALA A 52 -13.96 -0.59 -4.03
N SER A 53 -13.83 -1.71 -4.74
CA SER A 53 -14.97 -2.48 -5.25
C SER A 53 -15.32 -3.59 -4.26
N VAL A 54 -16.52 -3.54 -3.70
CA VAL A 54 -17.03 -4.54 -2.77
C VAL A 54 -18.08 -5.38 -3.46
N VAL A 55 -17.89 -6.71 -3.45
CA VAL A 55 -18.85 -7.67 -3.97
C VAL A 55 -19.05 -8.75 -2.91
N SER A 56 -20.26 -8.80 -2.31
CA SER A 56 -20.56 -9.71 -1.21
C SER A 56 -19.54 -9.60 -0.06
N ASN A 57 -18.78 -10.66 0.21
CA ASN A 57 -17.77 -10.71 1.28
C ASN A 57 -16.34 -10.48 0.77
N THR A 58 -16.18 -9.99 -0.47
CA THR A 58 -14.88 -9.72 -1.08
C THR A 58 -14.69 -8.25 -1.39
N ILE A 59 -13.42 -7.83 -1.46
CA ILE A 59 -13.04 -6.47 -1.77
C ILE A 59 -11.81 -6.44 -2.68
N VAL A 60 -11.82 -5.50 -3.62
CA VAL A 60 -10.64 -5.10 -4.40
C VAL A 60 -10.29 -3.68 -3.96
N PRO A 61 -9.05 -3.40 -3.53
CA PRO A 61 -8.64 -2.08 -3.08
C PRO A 61 -8.92 -0.97 -4.09
N GLY A 62 -9.28 0.20 -3.57
CA GLY A 62 -9.32 1.42 -4.34
C GLY A 62 -7.93 2.01 -4.60
N VAL A 63 -7.92 3.27 -5.01
CA VAL A 63 -6.70 4.08 -5.14
C VAL A 63 -6.98 5.46 -4.58
N ASN A 64 -6.13 5.94 -3.69
CA ASN A 64 -6.19 7.30 -3.21
C ASN A 64 -6.00 8.28 -4.38
N GLY A 65 -6.77 9.35 -4.38
CA GLY A 65 -6.52 10.48 -5.23
C GLY A 65 -5.46 11.41 -4.64
N ARG A 66 -5.07 12.40 -5.42
CA ARG A 66 -4.27 13.52 -4.96
C ARG A 66 -4.76 14.81 -5.57
N VAL A 67 -4.80 15.87 -4.77
CA VAL A 67 -5.09 17.23 -5.21
C VAL A 67 -3.90 18.13 -4.92
N VAL A 68 -3.71 19.15 -5.75
CA VAL A 68 -2.62 20.10 -5.57
C VAL A 68 -2.93 20.99 -4.37
N ASN A 69 -2.06 20.97 -3.36
CA ASN A 69 -2.13 21.95 -2.28
C ASN A 69 -1.59 23.29 -2.77
N ILE A 70 -2.50 24.17 -3.19
CA ILE A 70 -2.16 25.46 -3.80
C ILE A 70 -1.26 26.30 -2.89
N ASP A 71 -1.59 26.38 -1.59
CA ASP A 71 -0.87 27.22 -0.64
C ASP A 71 0.57 26.77 -0.42
N LYS A 72 0.76 25.47 -0.21
CA LYS A 72 2.09 24.89 -0.02
C LYS A 72 2.91 24.97 -1.31
N SER A 73 2.30 24.61 -2.46
CA SER A 73 2.96 24.67 -3.76
C SER A 73 3.39 26.10 -4.13
N TYR A 74 2.51 27.08 -3.92
CA TYR A 74 2.83 28.49 -4.14
C TYR A 74 4.00 28.94 -3.28
N LYS A 75 4.00 28.58 -1.98
CA LYS A 75 5.08 28.94 -1.05
C LYS A 75 6.43 28.39 -1.51
N GLU A 76 6.48 27.13 -1.92
CA GLU A 76 7.69 26.51 -2.47
C GLU A 76 8.15 27.21 -3.76
N MET A 77 7.23 27.45 -4.70
CA MET A 77 7.53 28.11 -5.96
C MET A 77 7.94 29.57 -5.80
N LYS A 78 7.35 30.29 -4.83
CA LYS A 78 7.69 31.69 -4.54
C LYS A 78 9.15 31.84 -4.10
N SER A 79 9.68 30.84 -3.38
CA SER A 79 11.10 30.83 -2.99
C SER A 79 12.04 30.66 -4.20
N ILE A 80 11.57 30.05 -5.28
CA ILE A 80 12.31 29.81 -6.53
C ILE A 80 12.11 30.98 -7.52
N GLY A 81 11.03 31.74 -7.38
CA GLY A 81 10.67 32.88 -8.22
C GLY A 81 9.99 32.53 -9.55
N LYS A 82 9.61 31.26 -9.76
CA LYS A 82 8.91 30.78 -10.98
C LYS A 82 8.13 29.49 -10.70
N PHE A 83 7.15 29.20 -11.58
CA PHE A 83 6.47 27.91 -11.59
C PHE A 83 7.47 26.75 -11.80
N ASN A 84 7.31 25.69 -11.03
CA ASN A 84 8.09 24.47 -11.14
C ASN A 84 7.25 23.26 -10.76
N LYS A 85 6.98 22.38 -11.74
CA LYS A 85 6.19 21.16 -11.51
C LYS A 85 6.73 20.25 -10.40
N ASN A 86 8.06 20.25 -10.18
CA ASN A 86 8.69 19.44 -9.13
C ASN A 86 8.51 20.03 -7.72
N SER A 87 8.00 21.25 -7.63
CA SER A 87 7.66 21.94 -6.37
C SER A 87 6.16 21.87 -6.06
N LEU A 88 5.40 21.07 -6.82
CA LEU A 88 4.01 20.78 -6.49
C LEU A 88 3.94 19.94 -5.21
N VAL A 89 3.13 20.41 -4.27
CA VAL A 89 2.81 19.70 -3.04
C VAL A 89 1.38 19.18 -3.16
N TYR A 90 1.17 17.95 -2.74
CA TYR A 90 -0.12 17.29 -2.88
C TYR A 90 -0.71 16.93 -1.52
N ASP A 91 -2.02 17.04 -1.41
CA ASP A 91 -2.80 16.44 -0.35
C ASP A 91 -3.45 15.15 -0.89
N VAL A 92 -3.49 14.12 -0.04
CA VAL A 92 -4.09 12.83 -0.38
C VAL A 92 -5.60 12.90 -0.20
N VAL A 93 -6.35 12.47 -1.20
CA VAL A 93 -7.81 12.32 -1.16
C VAL A 93 -8.14 10.84 -1.02
N LYS A 94 -8.71 10.45 0.10
CA LYS A 94 -9.13 9.06 0.32
C LYS A 94 -10.41 8.76 -0.46
N PRO A 95 -10.55 7.53 -1.01
CA PRO A 95 -11.79 7.10 -1.63
C PRO A 95 -12.93 6.97 -0.61
N SER A 96 -14.17 7.07 -1.06
CA SER A 96 -15.35 6.92 -0.20
C SER A 96 -15.49 5.51 0.38
N VAL A 97 -15.02 4.49 -0.36
CA VAL A 97 -14.92 3.10 0.09
C VAL A 97 -13.45 2.69 0.04
N SER A 98 -12.90 2.27 1.17
CA SER A 98 -11.49 1.93 1.35
C SER A 98 -11.35 0.57 2.05
N ILE A 99 -10.26 -0.16 1.77
CA ILE A 99 -9.96 -1.41 2.51
C ILE A 99 -9.75 -1.14 4.01
N SER A 100 -9.27 0.04 4.38
CA SER A 100 -9.06 0.39 5.80
C SER A 100 -10.34 0.42 6.61
N ASN A 101 -11.49 0.70 5.98
CA ASN A 101 -12.80 0.71 6.62
C ASN A 101 -13.60 -0.59 6.39
N ASN A 102 -13.01 -1.57 5.69
CA ASN A 102 -13.65 -2.82 5.29
C ASN A 102 -12.72 -4.02 5.52
N LYS A 103 -12.08 -4.07 6.70
CA LYS A 103 -11.19 -5.19 7.08
C LYS A 103 -11.93 -6.52 7.27
N ASP A 104 -13.25 -6.45 7.41
CA ASP A 104 -14.20 -7.56 7.46
C ASP A 104 -14.49 -8.17 6.07
N LYS A 105 -13.67 -7.88 5.06
CA LYS A 105 -13.79 -8.41 3.70
C LYS A 105 -12.50 -9.10 3.26
N PHE A 106 -12.64 -10.15 2.43
CA PHE A 106 -11.51 -10.82 1.82
C PHE A 106 -10.96 -9.99 0.66
N ILE A 107 -9.69 -9.63 0.72
CA ILE A 107 -8.98 -9.00 -0.40
C ILE A 107 -8.61 -10.10 -1.39
N ILE A 108 -9.21 -10.08 -2.58
CA ILE A 108 -9.02 -11.14 -3.59
C ILE A 108 -7.97 -10.78 -4.66
N LYS A 109 -7.71 -9.51 -4.88
CA LYS A 109 -6.67 -8.99 -5.77
C LYS A 109 -6.37 -7.53 -5.45
N GLY A 110 -5.28 -6.99 -5.98
CA GLY A 110 -4.97 -5.57 -5.91
C GLY A 110 -5.76 -4.72 -6.91
N ASN A 111 -5.49 -3.43 -6.95
CA ASN A 111 -6.09 -2.53 -7.94
C ASN A 111 -5.37 -2.67 -9.29
N SER A 112 -6.13 -2.87 -10.36
CA SER A 112 -5.60 -3.11 -11.72
C SER A 112 -4.77 -1.94 -12.28
N LEU A 113 -4.98 -0.72 -11.78
CA LEU A 113 -4.19 0.46 -12.18
C LEU A 113 -2.72 0.34 -11.82
N LYS A 114 -2.37 -0.51 -10.84
CA LYS A 114 -0.97 -0.70 -10.41
C LYS A 114 -0.14 -1.57 -11.36
N GLN A 115 -0.76 -2.31 -12.26
CA GLN A 115 -0.09 -3.22 -13.21
C GLN A 115 0.92 -4.15 -12.51
N MET A 116 0.55 -4.68 -11.35
CA MET A 116 1.41 -5.46 -10.45
C MET A 116 0.77 -6.79 -10.11
N VAL A 117 1.59 -7.80 -9.84
CA VAL A 117 1.21 -9.13 -9.37
C VAL A 117 2.00 -9.43 -8.09
N SER A 118 1.39 -10.09 -7.13
CA SER A 118 2.07 -10.57 -5.93
C SER A 118 2.14 -12.10 -5.94
N ILE A 119 3.38 -12.63 -5.83
CA ILE A 119 3.62 -14.06 -5.66
C ILE A 119 3.79 -14.33 -4.18
N VAL A 120 3.05 -15.29 -3.67
CA VAL A 120 2.94 -15.66 -2.27
C VAL A 120 3.37 -17.13 -2.09
N PHE A 121 4.17 -17.39 -1.06
CA PHE A 121 4.51 -18.74 -0.60
C PHE A 121 4.07 -18.94 0.84
N VAL A 122 3.69 -20.17 1.20
CA VAL A 122 3.65 -20.60 2.58
C VAL A 122 5.05 -21.15 2.92
N LEU A 123 5.61 -20.66 4.01
CA LEU A 123 6.94 -21.01 4.49
C LEU A 123 6.83 -21.82 5.79
N ASP A 124 6.82 -23.15 5.64
CA ASP A 124 6.78 -24.16 6.69
C ASP A 124 8.05 -25.04 6.72
N SER A 125 8.91 -24.89 5.73
CA SER A 125 10.13 -25.66 5.55
C SER A 125 11.16 -24.86 4.77
N ASP A 126 12.44 -25.09 5.06
CA ASP A 126 13.56 -24.41 4.38
C ASP A 126 14.08 -25.14 3.12
N LYS A 127 13.51 -26.31 2.80
CA LYS A 127 14.01 -27.22 1.76
C LYS A 127 14.34 -26.55 0.42
N TYR A 128 13.58 -25.55 0.00
CA TYR A 128 13.75 -24.83 -1.27
C TYR A 128 14.01 -23.34 -1.09
N LEU A 129 14.05 -22.87 0.15
CA LEU A 129 14.07 -21.46 0.47
C LEU A 129 15.26 -20.73 -0.14
N ASP A 130 16.46 -21.29 -0.03
CA ASP A 130 17.69 -20.69 -0.55
C ASP A 130 17.61 -20.51 -2.08
N LYS A 131 17.10 -21.53 -2.79
CA LYS A 131 16.91 -21.43 -4.25
C LYS A 131 15.88 -20.38 -4.65
N VAL A 132 14.75 -20.30 -3.93
CA VAL A 132 13.70 -19.29 -4.19
C VAL A 132 14.23 -17.88 -3.92
N ASN A 133 14.99 -17.70 -2.84
CA ASN A 133 15.62 -16.42 -2.51
C ASN A 133 16.67 -16.02 -3.57
N GLU A 134 17.50 -16.95 -4.04
CA GLU A 134 18.43 -16.69 -5.14
C GLU A 134 17.72 -16.24 -6.42
N ILE A 135 16.63 -16.92 -6.80
CA ILE A 135 15.81 -16.53 -7.97
C ILE A 135 15.22 -15.12 -7.78
N SER A 136 14.68 -14.82 -6.59
CA SER A 136 14.13 -13.50 -6.26
C SER A 136 15.14 -12.38 -6.47
N ILE A 137 16.37 -12.57 -5.97
CA ILE A 137 17.47 -11.61 -6.11
C ILE A 137 17.88 -11.48 -7.58
N ASN A 138 18.13 -12.61 -8.27
CA ASN A 138 18.59 -12.61 -9.66
C ASN A 138 17.57 -11.99 -10.63
N LYS A 139 16.29 -12.17 -10.35
CA LYS A 139 15.19 -11.61 -11.15
C LYS A 139 14.74 -10.22 -10.71
N ASP A 140 15.31 -9.68 -9.64
CA ASP A 140 14.91 -8.39 -9.05
C ASP A 140 13.39 -8.30 -8.85
N VAL A 141 12.86 -9.20 -8.00
CA VAL A 141 11.44 -9.26 -7.64
C VAL A 141 11.28 -9.42 -6.13
N VAL A 142 10.22 -8.86 -5.58
CA VAL A 142 9.85 -9.07 -4.18
C VAL A 142 8.87 -10.23 -4.10
N LEU A 143 9.19 -11.22 -3.28
CA LEU A 143 8.32 -12.35 -2.97
C LEU A 143 7.73 -12.21 -1.57
N ASN A 144 6.56 -12.81 -1.36
CA ASN A 144 5.79 -12.68 -0.14
C ASN A 144 5.70 -14.05 0.54
N TYR A 145 6.00 -14.11 1.83
CA TYR A 145 6.01 -15.35 2.60
C TYR A 145 5.04 -15.26 3.77
N PHE A 146 4.12 -16.21 3.83
CA PHE A 146 3.33 -16.48 5.02
C PHE A 146 4.03 -17.55 5.83
N VAL A 147 4.60 -17.17 6.97
CA VAL A 147 5.53 -17.98 7.75
C VAL A 147 4.77 -18.73 8.82
N ASP A 148 4.94 -20.06 8.82
CA ASP A 148 4.42 -20.91 9.86
C ASP A 148 5.04 -20.59 11.23
N TYR A 149 4.26 -20.76 12.29
CA TYR A 149 4.64 -20.36 13.64
C TYR A 149 5.90 -21.10 14.14
N ASP A 150 5.93 -22.44 13.99
CA ASP A 150 7.07 -23.25 14.46
C ASP A 150 8.32 -22.97 13.62
N PHE A 151 8.15 -22.85 12.30
CA PHE A 151 9.23 -22.46 11.40
C PHE A 151 9.82 -21.09 11.76
N LEU A 152 8.99 -20.12 12.09
CA LEU A 152 9.41 -18.76 12.47
C LEU A 152 10.31 -18.79 13.72
N ILE A 153 9.92 -19.54 14.74
CA ILE A 153 10.68 -19.65 16.00
C ILE A 153 12.07 -20.23 15.76
N ASP A 154 12.14 -21.31 14.98
CA ASP A 154 13.37 -22.05 14.74
C ASP A 154 14.31 -21.39 13.73
N ASN A 155 13.78 -20.52 12.86
CA ASN A 155 14.53 -19.98 11.71
C ASN A 155 14.58 -18.44 11.65
N THR A 156 14.44 -17.76 12.77
CA THR A 156 14.43 -16.27 12.85
C THR A 156 15.64 -15.63 12.16
N THR A 157 16.84 -16.21 12.33
CA THR A 157 18.08 -15.70 11.71
C THR A 157 18.03 -15.81 10.20
N LYS A 158 17.57 -16.95 9.68
CA LYS A 158 17.45 -17.18 8.24
C LYS A 158 16.46 -16.22 7.57
N ILE A 159 15.31 -15.98 8.21
CA ILE A 159 14.32 -15.02 7.73
C ILE A 159 14.90 -13.60 7.68
N LYS A 160 15.65 -13.21 8.70
CA LYS A 160 16.30 -11.89 8.78
C LYS A 160 17.34 -11.66 7.68
N GLU A 161 17.99 -12.70 7.20
CA GLU A 161 19.00 -12.62 6.16
C GLU A 161 18.43 -12.56 4.73
N MET A 162 17.15 -12.86 4.57
CA MET A 162 16.48 -12.80 3.26
C MET A 162 16.24 -11.36 2.83
N SER A 163 16.66 -11.03 1.62
CA SER A 163 16.39 -9.76 0.96
C SER A 163 15.26 -9.91 -0.07
N ASN A 164 14.74 -8.80 -0.56
CA ASN A 164 13.65 -8.78 -1.54
C ASN A 164 12.43 -9.61 -1.14
N SER A 165 12.05 -9.55 0.14
CA SER A 165 11.02 -10.41 0.72
C SER A 165 10.12 -9.64 1.68
N GLU A 166 8.84 -9.96 1.67
CA GLU A 166 7.88 -9.53 2.69
C GLU A 166 7.38 -10.74 3.46
N PHE A 167 7.22 -10.60 4.78
CA PHE A 167 6.87 -11.69 5.68
C PHE A 167 5.61 -11.39 6.47
N TYR A 168 4.74 -12.39 6.57
CA TYR A 168 3.46 -12.34 7.25
C TYR A 168 3.25 -13.63 8.04
N SER A 169 2.41 -13.60 9.07
CA SER A 169 2.10 -14.80 9.85
C SER A 169 1.19 -15.75 9.06
N TYR A 170 1.50 -17.04 9.11
CA TYR A 170 0.61 -18.11 8.66
C TYR A 170 -0.13 -18.80 9.83
N GLY A 171 0.14 -18.38 11.07
CA GLY A 171 -0.33 -19.11 12.24
C GLY A 171 0.39 -20.44 12.42
N ASP A 172 -0.26 -21.39 13.07
CA ASP A 172 0.22 -22.77 13.22
C ASP A 172 -0.48 -23.64 12.16
N ASN A 173 0.24 -24.03 11.12
CA ASN A 173 -0.29 -24.76 9.96
C ASN A 173 -1.59 -24.16 9.37
N GLY A 174 -1.63 -22.84 9.24
CA GLY A 174 -2.79 -22.09 8.75
C GLY A 174 -3.90 -21.89 9.78
N LYS A 175 -3.67 -22.27 11.03
CA LYS A 175 -4.59 -22.02 12.13
C LYS A 175 -4.11 -20.83 12.94
N TYR A 176 -4.89 -19.79 12.93
CA TYR A 176 -4.61 -18.58 13.70
C TYR A 176 -5.26 -18.66 15.08
N SER A 177 -4.54 -18.21 16.08
CA SER A 177 -5.05 -17.85 17.39
C SER A 177 -4.62 -16.44 17.75
N PRO A 178 -5.31 -15.72 18.65
CA PRO A 178 -4.89 -14.37 19.03
C PRO A 178 -3.45 -14.30 19.50
N ASP A 179 -3.02 -15.29 20.30
CA ASP A 179 -1.68 -15.32 20.89
C ASP A 179 -0.59 -15.56 19.85
N ASN A 180 -0.75 -16.56 18.96
CA ASN A 180 0.25 -16.86 17.93
C ASN A 180 0.31 -15.75 16.88
N LEU A 181 -0.82 -15.14 16.55
CA LEU A 181 -0.91 -14.03 15.61
C LEU A 181 -0.17 -12.79 16.12
N LEU A 182 -0.43 -12.38 17.37
CA LEU A 182 0.22 -11.24 18.00
C LEU A 182 1.73 -11.46 18.13
N PHE A 183 2.14 -12.65 18.59
CA PHE A 183 3.56 -12.98 18.73
C PHE A 183 4.28 -12.97 17.39
N SER A 184 3.76 -13.68 16.38
CA SER A 184 4.37 -13.79 15.06
C SER A 184 4.48 -12.43 14.37
N ASN A 185 3.42 -11.62 14.39
CA ASN A 185 3.42 -10.30 13.78
C ASN A 185 4.44 -9.37 14.43
N ASN A 186 4.53 -9.36 15.76
CA ASN A 186 5.54 -8.58 16.48
C ASN A 186 6.97 -9.04 16.15
N LEU A 187 7.20 -10.35 16.09
CA LEU A 187 8.52 -10.89 15.76
C LEU A 187 8.89 -10.59 14.31
N LEU A 188 8.00 -10.88 13.35
CA LEU A 188 8.21 -10.61 11.93
C LEU A 188 8.47 -9.13 11.67
N SER A 189 7.69 -8.23 12.25
CA SER A 189 7.90 -6.78 12.10
C SER A 189 9.27 -6.32 12.61
N ARG A 190 9.77 -6.93 13.69
CA ARG A 190 11.11 -6.61 14.23
C ARG A 190 12.25 -7.11 13.34
N ILE A 191 12.11 -8.28 12.73
CA ILE A 191 13.19 -8.90 11.95
C ILE A 191 13.21 -8.47 10.50
N SER A 192 12.04 -8.21 9.89
CA SER A 192 11.92 -7.76 8.50
C SER A 192 11.88 -6.25 8.32
N GLY A 193 11.56 -5.50 9.38
CA GLY A 193 11.36 -4.05 9.32
C GLY A 193 10.04 -3.61 8.66
N ASN A 194 9.18 -4.56 8.27
CA ASN A 194 7.89 -4.31 7.65
C ASN A 194 6.75 -4.68 8.60
N GLU A 195 5.62 -3.98 8.51
CA GLU A 195 4.43 -4.37 9.26
C GLU A 195 3.82 -5.65 8.69
N ALA A 196 3.62 -6.66 9.55
CA ALA A 196 2.97 -7.92 9.19
C ALA A 196 1.45 -7.77 9.30
N MET A 197 0.81 -7.10 8.30
CA MET A 197 -0.61 -6.70 8.36
C MET A 197 -1.58 -7.61 7.60
N TYR A 198 -1.13 -8.75 7.08
CA TYR A 198 -2.00 -9.63 6.30
C TYR A 198 -2.09 -11.03 6.90
N CYS A 199 -3.31 -11.60 6.87
CA CYS A 199 -3.59 -13.00 7.08
C CYS A 199 -3.83 -13.67 5.72
N LEU A 200 -3.41 -14.93 5.54
CA LEU A 200 -3.70 -15.73 4.37
C LEU A 200 -4.89 -16.67 4.66
N ASN A 201 -5.92 -16.59 3.84
CA ASN A 201 -7.11 -17.42 3.94
C ASN A 201 -7.45 -17.98 2.56
N THR A 202 -7.28 -19.27 2.35
CA THR A 202 -7.43 -19.91 1.05
C THR A 202 -8.82 -20.48 0.78
N ASP A 203 -9.64 -20.63 1.79
CA ASP A 203 -10.97 -21.25 1.76
C ASP A 203 -12.13 -20.31 2.11
N MET A 204 -11.83 -19.01 2.26
CA MET A 204 -12.79 -17.97 2.63
C MET A 204 -13.51 -18.25 3.95
N ASN A 205 -12.78 -18.76 4.94
CA ASN A 205 -13.29 -19.03 6.27
C ASN A 205 -13.65 -17.75 7.03
N GLU A 206 -14.91 -17.54 7.33
CA GLU A 206 -15.41 -16.32 7.97
C GLU A 206 -14.92 -16.15 9.41
N SER A 207 -14.77 -17.24 10.18
CA SER A 207 -14.25 -17.15 11.55
C SER A 207 -12.80 -16.66 11.59
N MET A 208 -12.01 -17.04 10.60
CA MET A 208 -10.65 -16.53 10.44
C MET A 208 -10.64 -15.07 9.99
N LEU A 209 -11.53 -14.68 9.09
CA LEU A 209 -11.70 -13.28 8.69
C LEU A 209 -12.03 -12.40 9.88
N GLU A 210 -12.98 -12.83 10.73
CA GLU A 210 -13.36 -12.13 11.96
C GLU A 210 -12.18 -12.02 12.93
N LEU A 211 -11.42 -13.10 13.12
CA LEU A 211 -10.23 -13.07 13.97
C LEU A 211 -9.19 -12.07 13.46
N CYS A 212 -8.88 -12.08 12.17
CA CYS A 212 -7.88 -11.17 11.60
C CYS A 212 -8.36 -9.72 11.65
N SER A 213 -9.59 -9.44 11.27
CA SER A 213 -10.15 -8.08 11.29
C SER A 213 -10.26 -7.50 12.71
N SER A 214 -10.58 -8.32 13.72
CA SER A 214 -10.63 -7.89 15.13
C SER A 214 -9.23 -7.59 15.72
N ASN A 215 -8.16 -8.09 15.07
CA ASN A 215 -6.77 -7.76 15.38
C ASN A 215 -6.19 -6.69 14.44
N ASP A 216 -7.04 -5.93 13.77
CA ASP A 216 -6.68 -4.83 12.88
C ASP A 216 -5.89 -5.25 11.62
N LEU A 217 -5.98 -6.52 11.22
CA LEU A 217 -5.32 -7.11 10.07
C LEU A 217 -6.27 -7.23 8.87
N TYR A 218 -5.69 -7.27 7.69
CA TYR A 218 -6.38 -7.58 6.44
C TYR A 218 -6.31 -9.08 6.15
N THR A 219 -7.34 -9.62 5.52
CA THR A 219 -7.35 -11.02 5.08
C THR A 219 -7.27 -11.08 3.56
N ILE A 220 -6.26 -11.75 3.04
CA ILE A 220 -6.13 -11.98 1.59
C ILE A 220 -6.58 -13.39 1.22
N THR A 221 -7.18 -13.50 0.04
CA THR A 221 -7.52 -14.79 -0.58
C THR A 221 -6.93 -14.81 -2.00
N PRO A 222 -5.94 -15.67 -2.28
CA PRO A 222 -5.33 -15.76 -3.59
C PRO A 222 -6.34 -16.13 -4.68
N THR A 223 -6.29 -15.45 -5.81
CA THR A 223 -7.14 -15.76 -6.98
C THR A 223 -6.58 -16.88 -7.84
N ILE A 224 -5.27 -17.13 -7.75
CA ILE A 224 -4.58 -18.17 -8.48
C ILE A 224 -3.80 -19.01 -7.47
N VAL A 225 -4.12 -20.30 -7.42
CA VAL A 225 -3.38 -21.28 -6.60
C VAL A 225 -2.64 -22.23 -7.55
N GLY A 226 -1.31 -22.14 -7.55
CA GLY A 226 -0.43 -23.01 -8.32
C GLY A 226 -0.23 -24.34 -7.59
N GLY A 227 -0.79 -25.43 -8.14
CA GLY A 227 -0.54 -26.80 -7.72
C GLY A 227 0.47 -27.48 -8.64
N GLU A 228 0.22 -28.74 -8.94
CA GLU A 228 0.88 -29.43 -10.05
C GLU A 228 0.57 -28.66 -11.35
N ASN A 229 1.57 -28.37 -12.16
CA ASN A 229 1.46 -27.51 -13.37
C ASN A 229 1.18 -26.02 -13.08
N ALA A 230 1.83 -25.44 -12.07
CA ALA A 230 1.68 -24.04 -11.67
C ALA A 230 1.77 -23.06 -12.86
N TYR A 231 2.74 -23.23 -13.76
CA TYR A 231 2.90 -22.39 -14.95
C TYR A 231 1.65 -22.39 -15.84
N SER A 232 1.07 -23.57 -16.13
CA SER A 232 -0.14 -23.67 -16.96
C SER A 232 -1.34 -22.98 -16.31
N THR A 233 -1.49 -23.14 -14.99
CA THR A 233 -2.57 -22.49 -14.22
C THR A 233 -2.44 -20.98 -14.25
N ILE A 234 -1.23 -20.47 -14.03
CA ILE A 234 -0.96 -19.03 -14.03
C ILE A 234 -1.16 -18.46 -15.43
N SER A 235 -0.59 -19.10 -16.46
CA SER A 235 -0.68 -18.58 -17.83
C SER A 235 -2.11 -18.44 -18.36
N LYS A 236 -3.04 -19.24 -17.86
CA LYS A 236 -4.47 -19.19 -18.24
C LYS A 236 -5.28 -18.15 -17.46
N ASN A 237 -4.90 -17.89 -16.22
CA ASN A 237 -5.72 -17.11 -15.28
C ASN A 237 -5.08 -15.78 -14.86
N LEU A 238 -3.89 -15.46 -15.36
CA LEU A 238 -3.15 -14.26 -14.99
C LEU A 238 -3.91 -12.99 -15.41
N GLU A 239 -4.21 -12.17 -14.42
CA GLU A 239 -4.75 -10.82 -14.61
C GLU A 239 -3.82 -9.79 -13.91
N SER A 240 -3.95 -8.51 -14.29
CA SER A 240 -3.33 -7.44 -13.53
C SER A 240 -3.80 -7.48 -12.09
N SER A 241 -2.85 -7.34 -11.17
CA SER A 241 -3.07 -7.33 -9.71
C SER A 241 -3.51 -8.66 -9.09
N SER A 242 -3.30 -9.78 -9.79
CA SER A 242 -3.50 -11.12 -9.23
C SER A 242 -2.61 -11.36 -8.02
N ILE A 243 -3.17 -12.05 -7.02
CA ILE A 243 -2.43 -12.67 -5.93
C ILE A 243 -2.26 -14.15 -6.27
N ILE A 244 -1.01 -14.60 -6.42
CA ILE A 244 -0.68 -15.95 -6.84
C ILE A 244 -0.07 -16.70 -5.66
N LEU A 245 -0.72 -17.73 -5.17
CA LEU A 245 -0.16 -18.65 -4.18
C LEU A 245 0.55 -19.79 -4.86
N LEU A 246 1.83 -19.98 -4.56
CA LEU A 246 2.64 -21.10 -4.98
C LEU A 246 3.02 -21.97 -3.78
N ASN A 247 2.99 -23.29 -3.97
CA ASN A 247 3.50 -24.20 -2.97
C ASN A 247 5.03 -24.24 -3.01
N MET A 248 5.69 -24.33 -1.86
CA MET A 248 7.14 -24.48 -1.74
C MET A 248 7.57 -25.93 -2.07
N ASN A 249 7.32 -26.37 -3.30
CA ASN A 249 7.62 -27.71 -3.78
C ASN A 249 8.54 -27.69 -5.02
N LYS A 250 9.02 -28.87 -5.43
CA LYS A 250 9.97 -29.02 -6.54
C LYS A 250 9.43 -28.45 -7.85
N ASP A 251 8.16 -28.65 -8.16
CA ASP A 251 7.56 -28.20 -9.42
C ASP A 251 7.47 -26.68 -9.49
N SER A 252 6.87 -26.05 -8.47
CA SER A 252 6.75 -24.59 -8.39
C SER A 252 8.12 -23.91 -8.40
N VAL A 253 9.09 -24.45 -7.66
CA VAL A 253 10.42 -23.84 -7.57
C VAL A 253 11.21 -23.98 -8.87
N ASN A 254 11.11 -25.13 -9.56
CA ASN A 254 11.78 -25.31 -10.85
C ASN A 254 11.17 -24.44 -11.97
N ASN A 255 9.89 -24.13 -11.88
CA ASN A 255 9.20 -23.27 -12.85
C ASN A 255 9.17 -21.79 -12.47
N LEU A 256 9.67 -21.41 -11.28
CA LEU A 256 9.54 -20.03 -10.75
C LEU A 256 10.15 -18.98 -11.68
N GLU A 257 11.34 -19.21 -12.21
CA GLU A 257 11.97 -18.28 -13.17
C GLU A 257 11.12 -18.11 -14.42
N THR A 258 10.60 -19.19 -14.98
CA THR A 258 9.73 -19.17 -16.16
C THR A 258 8.42 -18.41 -15.89
N ILE A 259 7.85 -18.61 -14.68
CA ILE A 259 6.66 -17.89 -14.23
C ILE A 259 6.94 -16.40 -14.13
N ILE A 260 8.06 -16.01 -13.50
CA ILE A 260 8.48 -14.60 -13.36
C ILE A 260 8.66 -13.96 -14.74
N ASP A 261 9.38 -14.63 -15.64
CA ASP A 261 9.65 -14.12 -16.99
C ASP A 261 8.34 -13.98 -17.80
N TYR A 262 7.42 -14.92 -17.66
CA TYR A 262 6.10 -14.85 -18.29
C TYR A 262 5.30 -13.64 -17.78
N ILE A 263 5.23 -13.42 -16.46
CA ILE A 263 4.52 -12.28 -15.86
C ILE A 263 5.13 -10.96 -16.33
N LYS A 264 6.47 -10.84 -16.29
CA LYS A 264 7.18 -9.65 -16.79
C LYS A 264 6.97 -9.44 -18.29
N GLY A 265 6.94 -10.53 -19.08
CA GLY A 265 6.64 -10.49 -20.51
C GLY A 265 5.22 -10.00 -20.86
N LYS A 266 4.28 -10.06 -19.89
CA LYS A 266 2.96 -9.44 -20.00
C LYS A 266 2.93 -7.95 -19.62
N GLY A 267 4.07 -7.35 -19.31
CA GLY A 267 4.17 -5.96 -18.88
C GLY A 267 3.78 -5.73 -17.41
N LEU A 268 3.66 -6.80 -16.62
CA LEU A 268 3.29 -6.72 -15.22
C LEU A 268 4.54 -6.72 -14.32
N LYS A 269 4.54 -5.90 -13.28
CA LYS A 269 5.55 -5.92 -12.23
C LYS A 269 5.25 -7.03 -11.23
N ILE A 270 6.28 -7.58 -10.59
CA ILE A 270 6.12 -8.49 -9.47
C ILE A 270 6.63 -7.80 -8.23
N GLY A 271 5.82 -7.75 -7.18
CA GLY A 271 6.16 -7.01 -5.98
C GLY A 271 5.45 -7.47 -4.71
N GLY A 272 5.73 -6.76 -3.63
CA GLY A 272 5.17 -7.02 -2.31
C GLY A 272 3.66 -6.80 -2.23
N LEU A 273 3.01 -7.54 -1.34
CA LEU A 273 1.60 -7.32 -0.99
C LEU A 273 1.39 -5.91 -0.44
N SER A 274 2.33 -5.40 0.36
CA SER A 274 2.28 -4.05 0.90
C SER A 274 2.16 -2.99 -0.19
N GLN A 275 2.89 -3.16 -1.31
CA GLN A 275 2.84 -2.28 -2.46
C GLN A 275 1.62 -2.54 -3.34
N GLY A 276 1.28 -3.82 -3.57
CA GLY A 276 0.19 -4.24 -4.44
C GLY A 276 -1.20 -3.87 -3.91
N LEU A 277 -1.38 -3.98 -2.59
CA LEU A 277 -2.68 -3.83 -1.93
C LEU A 277 -2.90 -2.46 -1.28
N THR A 278 -1.85 -1.66 -1.04
CA THR A 278 -2.05 -0.29 -0.53
C THR A 278 -2.87 0.56 -1.50
N GLU A 279 -3.72 1.42 -0.97
CA GLU A 279 -4.47 2.41 -1.76
C GLU A 279 -3.62 3.65 -2.11
N ASN A 280 -2.42 3.76 -1.57
CA ASN A 280 -1.51 4.84 -1.93
C ASN A 280 -1.02 4.66 -3.37
N LEU A 281 -0.99 5.77 -4.10
CA LEU A 281 -0.26 5.83 -5.37
C LEU A 281 1.22 5.66 -5.07
N SER A 282 1.90 4.75 -5.78
CA SER A 282 3.36 4.74 -5.77
C SER A 282 3.85 6.09 -6.28
N ASN A 283 4.75 6.74 -5.56
CA ASN A 283 5.47 7.89 -6.08
C ASN A 283 6.23 7.42 -7.33
N SER A 284 5.67 7.69 -8.50
CA SER A 284 6.31 7.51 -9.80
C SER A 284 7.17 8.71 -10.11
#